data_981e413dbd2cbc84e7bff2b843f47df0
#
_entry.id   981e413dbd2cbc84e7bff2b843f47df0
#
_cell.length_a   1.000
_cell.length_b   1.000
_cell.length_c   1.000
_cell.angle_alpha   90.00
_cell.angle_beta   90.00
_cell.angle_gamma   90.00
#
_symmetry.space_group_name_H-M   'P 1'
#
loop_
_entity.id
_entity.type
_entity.pdbx_description
1 polymer ?
#
loop_
_entity_poly.entity_id
_entity_poly.type
_entity_poly.pdbx_seq_one_letter_code
_entity_poly.pdbx_strand_id
1 'polypeptide(L)'
;MGGYDVKLILRWLINAAALYVAVKLVPGIEASDTQAILIAAIVIGLINATLKPIAVLLTLPLTILTLGLFYLFVNGAMLYLAAALTPGFQLAGFGSAVLGAIVISVVGMLLGGLVEQDD
;
A
#
# COMPACT_ATOMS: atom_id res chain seq x y z
N MET A 1 -22.26 -14.70 1.10
CA MET A 1 -21.22 -15.04 0.13
C MET A 1 -20.83 -13.87 -0.74
N GLY A 2 -21.78 -13.36 -1.53
CA GLY A 2 -21.47 -12.31 -2.46
C GLY A 2 -20.90 -11.05 -1.85
N GLY A 3 -21.38 -10.67 -0.67
CA GLY A 3 -20.91 -9.44 -0.04
C GLY A 3 -19.45 -9.49 0.36
N TYR A 4 -19.01 -10.63 0.84
CA TYR A 4 -17.63 -10.79 1.27
C TYR A 4 -16.67 -10.75 0.07
N ASP A 5 -17.02 -11.48 -0.99
CA ASP A 5 -16.21 -11.49 -2.19
C ASP A 5 -16.17 -10.13 -2.86
N VAL A 6 -17.31 -9.42 -2.85
CA VAL A 6 -17.37 -8.08 -3.42
C VAL A 6 -16.46 -7.13 -2.65
N LYS A 7 -16.44 -7.22 -1.32
CA LYS A 7 -15.58 -6.35 -0.53
C LYS A 7 -14.10 -6.61 -0.80
N LEU A 8 -13.72 -7.86 -0.99
CA LEU A 8 -12.33 -8.18 -1.32
C LEU A 8 -11.94 -7.59 -2.67
N ILE A 9 -12.83 -7.71 -3.66
CA ILE A 9 -12.57 -7.14 -4.98
C ILE A 9 -12.51 -5.61 -4.89
N LEU A 10 -13.42 -5.00 -4.15
CA LEU A 10 -13.41 -3.55 -3.98
C LEU A 10 -12.13 -3.07 -3.31
N ARG A 11 -11.64 -3.79 -2.31
CA ARG A 11 -10.39 -3.43 -1.66
C ARG A 11 -9.21 -3.52 -2.61
N TRP A 12 -9.19 -4.56 -3.44
CA TRP A 12 -8.16 -4.68 -4.45
C TRP A 12 -8.20 -3.51 -5.42
N LEU A 13 -9.40 -3.16 -5.89
CA LEU A 13 -9.55 -2.04 -6.82
C LEU A 13 -9.18 -0.71 -6.17
N ILE A 14 -9.54 -0.53 -4.90
CA ILE A 14 -9.15 0.67 -4.16
C ILE A 14 -7.64 0.75 -4.03
N ASN A 15 -6.99 -0.36 -3.71
CA ASN A 15 -5.54 -0.39 -3.62
C ASN A 15 -4.89 -0.09 -4.97
N ALA A 16 -5.46 -0.62 -6.05
CA ALA A 16 -4.94 -0.36 -7.39
C ALA A 16 -5.10 1.12 -7.75
N ALA A 17 -6.25 1.71 -7.42
CA ALA A 17 -6.48 3.13 -7.68
C ALA A 17 -5.53 3.99 -6.86
N ALA A 18 -5.34 3.65 -5.59
CA ALA A 18 -4.41 4.39 -4.72
C ALA A 18 -2.99 4.28 -5.25
N LEU A 19 -2.60 3.11 -5.71
CA LEU A 19 -1.28 2.89 -6.26
C LEU A 19 -1.09 3.67 -7.56
N TYR A 20 -2.14 3.72 -8.39
CA TYR A 20 -2.10 4.50 -9.61
C TYR A 20 -1.83 5.98 -9.30
N VAL A 21 -2.53 6.51 -8.29
CA VAL A 21 -2.32 7.90 -7.87
C VAL A 21 -0.88 8.08 -7.38
N ALA A 22 -0.36 7.13 -6.61
CA ALA A 22 1.02 7.22 -6.13
C ALA A 22 2.02 7.22 -7.28
N VAL A 23 1.79 6.40 -8.31
CA VAL A 23 2.66 6.37 -9.48
C VAL A 23 2.68 7.73 -10.16
N LYS A 24 1.54 8.42 -10.21
CA LYS A 24 1.44 9.71 -10.86
C LYS A 24 2.02 10.85 -10.03
N LEU A 25 1.89 10.78 -8.70
CA LEU A 25 2.26 11.90 -7.83
C LEU A 25 3.66 11.80 -7.27
N VAL A 26 4.19 10.59 -7.06
CA VAL A 26 5.46 10.43 -6.37
C VAL A 26 6.56 10.18 -7.41
N PRO A 27 7.55 11.07 -7.48
CA PRO A 27 8.69 10.83 -8.37
C PRO A 27 9.43 9.56 -7.91
N GLY A 28 9.85 8.77 -8.89
CA GLY A 28 10.60 7.57 -8.58
C GLY A 28 9.77 6.31 -8.44
N ILE A 29 8.44 6.41 -8.49
CA ILE A 29 7.58 5.24 -8.56
C ILE A 29 7.15 5.07 -10.00
N GLU A 30 7.48 3.93 -10.60
CA GLU A 30 7.18 3.68 -11.99
C GLU A 30 6.56 2.31 -12.15
N ALA A 31 5.58 2.21 -13.03
CA ALA A 31 4.98 0.95 -13.43
C ALA A 31 4.99 0.88 -14.94
N SER A 32 5.39 -0.26 -15.48
CA SER A 32 5.52 -0.40 -16.93
C SER A 32 4.16 -0.33 -17.63
N ASP A 33 3.09 -0.77 -16.96
CA ASP A 33 1.75 -0.74 -17.55
C ASP A 33 0.72 -0.91 -16.45
N THR A 34 -0.55 -0.91 -16.86
CA THR A 34 -1.66 -1.07 -15.92
C THR A 34 -1.62 -2.45 -15.25
N GLN A 35 -1.19 -3.47 -15.99
CA GLN A 35 -1.12 -4.81 -15.43
C GLN A 35 -0.15 -4.85 -14.26
N ALA A 36 0.98 -4.16 -14.34
CA ALA A 36 1.93 -4.09 -13.23
C ALA A 36 1.29 -3.47 -12.00
N ILE A 37 0.46 -2.43 -12.18
CA ILE A 37 -0.25 -1.81 -11.07
C ILE A 37 -1.22 -2.78 -10.42
N LEU A 38 -1.98 -3.51 -11.23
CA LEU A 38 -2.94 -4.48 -10.69
C LEU A 38 -2.26 -5.60 -9.93
N ILE A 39 -1.16 -6.10 -10.47
CA ILE A 39 -0.40 -7.16 -9.80
C ILE A 39 0.23 -6.63 -8.51
N ALA A 40 0.80 -5.43 -8.55
CA ALA A 40 1.38 -4.83 -7.36
C ALA A 40 0.33 -4.63 -6.28
N ALA A 41 -0.90 -4.26 -6.64
CA ALA A 41 -1.97 -4.09 -5.67
C ALA A 41 -2.28 -5.41 -4.96
N ILE A 42 -2.26 -6.52 -5.67
CA ILE A 42 -2.45 -7.83 -5.05
C ILE A 42 -1.30 -8.15 -4.10
N VAL A 43 -0.05 -7.92 -4.55
CA VAL A 43 1.12 -8.19 -3.72
C VAL A 43 1.09 -7.34 -2.47
N ILE A 44 0.76 -6.04 -2.60
CA ILE A 44 0.64 -5.15 -1.44
C ILE A 44 -0.42 -5.68 -0.49
N GLY A 45 -1.57 -6.12 -1.01
CA GLY A 45 -2.63 -6.65 -0.16
C GLY A 45 -2.18 -7.88 0.62
N LEU A 46 -1.45 -8.78 -0.03
CA LEU A 46 -0.95 -9.97 0.65
C LEU A 46 0.07 -9.61 1.73
N ILE A 47 0.97 -8.70 1.45
CA ILE A 47 1.97 -8.26 2.41
C ILE A 47 1.28 -7.57 3.59
N ASN A 48 0.30 -6.71 3.32
CA ASN A 48 -0.42 -6.03 4.38
C ASN A 48 -1.21 -6.99 5.27
N ALA A 49 -1.68 -8.09 4.70
CA ALA A 49 -2.44 -9.08 5.47
C ALA A 49 -1.54 -9.99 6.29
N THR A 50 -0.30 -10.22 5.86
CA THR A 50 0.57 -11.22 6.49
C THR A 50 1.77 -10.61 7.21
N LEU A 51 2.62 -9.91 6.48
CA LEU A 51 3.90 -9.44 7.03
C LEU A 51 3.76 -8.14 7.81
N LYS A 52 2.91 -7.22 7.35
CA LYS A 52 2.82 -5.92 7.99
C LYS A 52 2.34 -6.00 9.44
N PRO A 53 1.29 -6.77 9.77
CA PRO A 53 0.89 -6.86 11.18
C PRO A 53 2.01 -7.35 12.09
N ILE A 54 2.79 -8.32 11.62
CA ILE A 54 3.89 -8.85 12.42
C ILE A 54 4.95 -7.77 12.60
N ALA A 55 5.32 -7.07 11.53
CA ALA A 55 6.34 -6.04 11.61
C ALA A 55 5.90 -4.90 12.52
N VAL A 56 4.64 -4.47 12.41
CA VAL A 56 4.14 -3.38 13.26
C VAL A 56 4.16 -3.80 14.73
N LEU A 57 3.76 -5.02 15.03
CA LEU A 57 3.73 -5.48 16.41
C LEU A 57 5.14 -5.54 17.01
N LEU A 58 6.11 -6.05 16.24
CA LEU A 58 7.48 -6.16 16.73
C LEU A 58 8.14 -4.80 16.93
N THR A 59 7.71 -3.80 16.16
CA THR A 59 8.31 -2.46 16.23
C THR A 59 7.48 -1.49 17.06
N LEU A 60 6.42 -1.97 17.72
CA LEU A 60 5.51 -1.10 18.45
C LEU A 60 6.21 -0.23 19.50
N PRO A 61 7.15 -0.74 20.30
CA PRO A 61 7.82 0.12 21.26
C PRO A 61 8.55 1.29 20.60
N LEU A 62 9.24 1.03 19.49
CA LEU A 62 9.93 2.09 18.77
C LEU A 62 8.94 3.06 18.13
N THR A 63 7.81 2.55 17.63
CA THR A 63 6.78 3.40 17.03
C THR A 63 6.24 4.38 18.06
N ILE A 64 6.00 3.92 19.29
CA ILE A 64 5.51 4.79 20.35
C ILE A 64 6.54 5.85 20.68
N LEU A 65 7.82 5.47 20.81
CA LEU A 65 8.88 6.39 21.15
C LEU A 65 9.06 7.48 20.10
N THR A 66 8.85 7.15 18.84
CA THR A 66 9.05 8.10 17.74
C THR A 66 7.77 8.81 17.34
N LEU A 67 6.70 8.70 18.15
CA LEU A 67 5.42 9.33 17.89
C LEU A 67 4.82 8.90 16.54
N GLY A 68 5.07 7.64 16.20
CA GLY A 68 4.49 7.07 14.98
C GLY A 68 5.35 7.17 13.74
N LEU A 69 6.49 7.88 13.80
CA LEU A 69 7.35 7.99 12.62
C LEU A 69 7.86 6.63 12.15
N PHE A 70 8.14 5.74 13.08
CA PHE A 70 8.63 4.43 12.72
C PHE A 70 7.59 3.63 11.95
N TYR A 71 6.31 3.91 12.19
CA TYR A 71 5.24 3.26 11.44
C TYR A 71 5.32 3.62 9.96
N LEU A 72 5.65 4.88 9.65
CA LEU A 72 5.85 5.29 8.26
C LEU A 72 7.04 4.54 7.64
N PHE A 73 8.08 4.34 8.43
CA PHE A 73 9.23 3.58 7.96
C PHE A 73 8.82 2.14 7.59
N VAL A 74 8.02 1.50 8.44
CA VAL A 74 7.55 0.14 8.18
C VAL A 74 6.70 0.10 6.91
N ASN A 75 5.80 1.08 6.75
CA ASN A 75 4.96 1.13 5.56
C ASN A 75 5.81 1.28 4.30
N GLY A 76 6.83 2.13 4.34
CA GLY A 76 7.74 2.29 3.20
C GLY A 76 8.47 1.00 2.89
N ALA A 77 8.92 0.29 3.93
CA ALA A 77 9.62 -0.96 3.75
C ALA A 77 8.73 -2.03 3.11
N MET A 78 7.46 -2.07 3.51
CA MET A 78 6.52 -3.02 2.92
C MET A 78 6.25 -2.70 1.46
N LEU A 79 6.13 -1.41 1.10
CA LEU A 79 5.97 -1.04 -0.29
C LEU A 79 7.24 -1.36 -1.10
N TYR A 80 8.40 -1.15 -0.50
CA TYR A 80 9.65 -1.49 -1.17
C TYR A 80 9.71 -2.99 -1.48
N LEU A 81 9.28 -3.81 -0.51
CA LEU A 81 9.24 -5.25 -0.71
C LEU A 81 8.25 -5.62 -1.82
N ALA A 82 7.08 -5.00 -1.82
CA ALA A 82 6.08 -5.27 -2.85
C ALA A 82 6.62 -4.93 -4.23
N ALA A 83 7.34 -3.82 -4.35
CA ALA A 83 7.95 -3.45 -5.63
C ALA A 83 8.96 -4.49 -6.09
N ALA A 84 9.75 -5.01 -5.15
CA ALA A 84 10.75 -6.02 -5.47
C ALA A 84 10.11 -7.31 -5.97
N LEU A 85 8.90 -7.61 -5.54
CA LEU A 85 8.20 -8.84 -5.91
C LEU A 85 7.31 -8.67 -7.14
N THR A 86 7.17 -7.45 -7.67
CA THR A 86 6.27 -7.19 -8.78
C THR A 86 7.06 -6.76 -10.02
N PRO A 87 7.12 -7.59 -11.06
CA PRO A 87 7.81 -7.19 -12.29
C PRO A 87 7.14 -5.96 -12.91
N GLY A 88 7.95 -5.04 -13.40
CA GLY A 88 7.45 -3.83 -14.05
C GLY A 88 7.10 -2.70 -13.09
N PHE A 89 7.22 -2.92 -11.79
CA PHE A 89 6.97 -1.90 -10.79
C PHE A 89 8.29 -1.58 -10.10
N GLN A 90 8.71 -0.33 -10.16
CA GLN A 90 10.03 0.07 -9.68
C GLN A 90 9.94 1.29 -8.80
N LEU A 91 10.83 1.34 -7.81
CA LEU A 91 11.00 2.47 -6.92
C LEU A 91 12.42 3.00 -7.05
N ALA A 92 12.56 4.32 -7.11
CA ALA A 92 13.89 4.94 -7.21
C ALA A 92 14.70 4.76 -5.93
N GLY A 93 14.02 4.61 -4.78
CA GLY A 93 14.71 4.44 -3.52
C GLY A 93 13.73 4.39 -2.38
N PHE A 94 14.27 4.33 -1.16
CA PHE A 94 13.42 4.20 0.02
C PHE A 94 12.59 5.46 0.27
N GLY A 95 13.10 6.64 -0.08
CA GLY A 95 12.31 7.86 0.05
C GLY A 95 11.05 7.82 -0.79
N SER A 96 11.16 7.35 -2.05
CA SER A 96 9.98 7.17 -2.89
C SER A 96 9.03 6.15 -2.30
N ALA A 97 9.55 5.10 -1.66
CA ALA A 97 8.71 4.08 -1.03
C ALA A 97 7.90 4.69 0.12
N VAL A 98 8.53 5.51 0.96
CA VAL A 98 7.84 6.14 2.08
C VAL A 98 6.77 7.11 1.59
N LEU A 99 7.13 7.97 0.63
CA LEU A 99 6.15 8.91 0.06
C LEU A 99 5.01 8.17 -0.61
N GLY A 100 5.32 7.11 -1.35
CA GLY A 100 4.30 6.32 -1.98
C GLY A 100 3.37 5.67 -0.98
N ALA A 101 3.93 5.15 0.11
CA ALA A 101 3.11 4.53 1.15
C ALA A 101 2.17 5.56 1.79
N ILE A 102 2.63 6.79 1.97
CA ILE A 102 1.78 7.86 2.51
C ILE A 102 0.63 8.15 1.54
N VAL A 103 0.94 8.32 0.26
CA VAL A 103 -0.09 8.60 -0.74
C VAL A 103 -1.10 7.45 -0.81
N ILE A 104 -0.61 6.21 -0.86
CA ILE A 104 -1.48 5.05 -0.90
C ILE A 104 -2.39 5.00 0.31
N SER A 105 -1.84 5.28 1.49
CA SER A 105 -2.62 5.24 2.72
C SER A 105 -3.72 6.31 2.73
N VAL A 106 -3.37 7.54 2.31
CA VAL A 106 -4.36 8.62 2.30
C VAL A 106 -5.46 8.35 1.28
N VAL A 107 -5.07 8.01 0.05
CA VAL A 107 -6.07 7.75 -0.99
C VAL A 107 -6.92 6.54 -0.63
N GLY A 108 -6.28 5.49 -0.12
CA GLY A 108 -7.00 4.29 0.29
C GLY A 108 -8.00 4.57 1.39
N MET A 109 -7.62 5.42 2.35
CA MET A 109 -8.52 5.79 3.43
C MET A 109 -9.73 6.56 2.91
N LEU A 110 -9.50 7.49 1.98
CA LEU A 110 -10.60 8.28 1.42
C LEU A 110 -11.54 7.41 0.60
N LEU A 111 -10.99 6.56 -0.26
CA LEU A 111 -11.81 5.69 -1.09
C LEU A 111 -12.50 4.61 -0.27
N GLY A 112 -11.79 4.07 0.72
CA GLY A 112 -12.37 3.06 1.60
C GLY A 112 -13.53 3.59 2.40
N GLY A 113 -13.40 4.85 2.85
CA GLY A 113 -14.49 5.49 3.57
C GLY A 113 -15.74 5.63 2.72
N LEU A 114 -15.56 5.96 1.45
CA LEU A 114 -16.70 6.07 0.55
C LEU A 114 -17.41 4.73 0.36
N VAL A 115 -16.65 3.65 0.25
CA VAL A 115 -17.23 2.32 0.07
C VAL A 115 -17.93 1.86 1.33
N GLU A 116 -17.34 2.12 2.50
CA GLU A 116 -17.90 1.65 3.75
C GLU A 116 -19.15 2.43 4.16
N GLN A 117 -19.31 3.66 3.67
CA GLN A 117 -20.50 4.44 3.97
C GLN A 117 -21.76 3.83 3.43
N ASP A 118 -21.64 3.02 2.41
CA ASP A 118 -22.80 2.40 1.77
C ASP A 118 -23.35 1.23 2.58
N ASP A 119 -22.65 0.82 3.61
CA ASP A 119 -23.13 -0.24 4.50
C ASP A 119 -23.97 0.33 5.61
#